data_c615d9e566b387bffa43f7d348cfe040
#
_entry.id   c615d9e566b387bffa43f7d348cfe040
#
_cell.length_a   1.000
_cell.length_b   1.000
_cell.length_c   1.000
_cell.angle_alpha   90.00
_cell.angle_beta   90.00
_cell.angle_gamma   90.00
#
_symmetry.space_group_name_H-M   'P 1'
#
loop_
_entity.id
_entity.type
_entity.pdbx_description
1 polymer ?
#
loop_
_entity_poly.entity_id
_entity_poly.type
_entity_poly.pdbx_seq_one_letter_code
_entity_poly.pdbx_strand_id
1 'polypeptide(L)'
;MIRWRKGEVVRVRREWPGAVELDVAVAEGECRALAYPPLVGRPEVGDTVLLNTTALAMGLGTGGYAMVVAVPDRLPQDPSGPGHLVKARYTPLQATVLGADEQGSPHHEALREADSVDGMPVVVADLHSALPAILCGLYADSPGIRVAYVMQDGGALPAWFSMSCATLRQRDWLCGVVTTGQSFGGDVEAVTLHTGLLAARHVLGADVAVVAQGPGNLGTGTRWGFSGVASGEAVNAAAVLAGRPVAALRVSEGDRRERHVGVSHHSLTAYGRVALAPAQVVVPDLPGGFGAAVREQAAALATRHEIVTVPVDGLHEALKASPVRLSTMGRGLEEDLAYFVTSAAAGRHAASLLS
;
A
#
# COMPACT_ATOMS: atom_id res chain seq x y z
N MET A 1 -11.95 -18.60 -12.69
CA MET A 1 -11.96 -19.66 -11.66
C MET A 1 -10.51 -20.06 -11.39
N ILE A 2 -10.22 -21.06 -10.55
CA ILE A 2 -8.84 -21.33 -10.10
C ILE A 2 -8.19 -22.40 -10.99
N ARG A 3 -6.97 -22.14 -11.47
CA ARG A 3 -6.12 -23.11 -12.14
C ARG A 3 -5.14 -23.74 -11.13
N TRP A 4 -5.42 -24.97 -10.74
CA TRP A 4 -4.63 -25.69 -9.76
C TRP A 4 -3.46 -26.42 -10.42
N ARG A 5 -2.30 -26.46 -9.73
CA ARG A 5 -1.16 -27.29 -10.07
C ARG A 5 -0.58 -27.92 -8.81
N LYS A 6 -0.04 -29.11 -8.95
CA LYS A 6 0.83 -29.79 -7.99
C LYS A 6 2.26 -29.65 -8.51
N GLY A 7 3.21 -29.34 -7.64
CA GLY A 7 4.61 -29.22 -8.02
C GLY A 7 5.53 -29.58 -6.88
N GLU A 8 6.82 -29.71 -7.19
CA GLU A 8 7.87 -29.98 -6.23
C GLU A 8 8.76 -28.74 -6.10
N VAL A 9 9.09 -28.33 -4.88
CA VAL A 9 10.02 -27.23 -4.61
C VAL A 9 11.42 -27.64 -4.99
N VAL A 10 12.00 -26.99 -6.01
CA VAL A 10 13.38 -27.29 -6.46
C VAL A 10 14.41 -26.34 -5.88
N ARG A 11 13.98 -25.14 -5.49
CA ARG A 11 14.87 -24.15 -4.88
C ARG A 11 14.11 -23.14 -4.04
N VAL A 12 14.64 -22.77 -2.86
CA VAL A 12 14.28 -21.57 -2.11
C VAL A 12 15.17 -20.43 -2.64
N ARG A 13 14.54 -19.32 -3.10
CA ARG A 13 15.24 -18.18 -3.72
C ARG A 13 15.53 -17.09 -2.71
N ARG A 14 14.50 -16.30 -2.39
CA ARG A 14 14.57 -15.16 -1.49
C ARG A 14 13.55 -15.32 -0.38
N GLU A 15 13.86 -14.74 0.76
CA GLU A 15 12.99 -14.74 1.91
C GLU A 15 12.97 -13.34 2.52
N TRP A 16 11.79 -12.89 2.93
CA TRP A 16 11.60 -11.68 3.70
C TRP A 16 10.48 -11.90 4.71
N PRO A 17 10.31 -11.04 5.72
CA PRO A 17 9.29 -11.24 6.75
C PRO A 17 7.91 -11.57 6.17
N GLY A 18 7.41 -12.77 6.50
CA GLY A 18 6.11 -13.30 6.09
C GLY A 18 6.02 -13.95 4.71
N ALA A 19 7.09 -13.96 3.90
CA ALA A 19 7.05 -14.53 2.55
C ALA A 19 8.34 -15.25 2.13
N VAL A 20 8.19 -16.31 1.33
CA VAL A 20 9.29 -17.09 0.75
C VAL A 20 9.06 -17.26 -0.75
N GLU A 21 10.05 -16.85 -1.53
CA GLU A 21 10.07 -17.04 -2.99
C GLU A 21 10.73 -18.38 -3.33
N LEU A 22 10.11 -19.13 -4.23
CA LEU A 22 10.48 -20.48 -4.60
C LEU A 22 10.57 -20.63 -6.12
N ASP A 23 11.42 -21.56 -6.58
CA ASP A 23 11.27 -22.20 -7.88
C ASP A 23 10.60 -23.57 -7.66
N VAL A 24 9.57 -23.85 -8.45
CA VAL A 24 8.73 -25.05 -8.33
C VAL A 24 8.63 -25.75 -9.68
N ALA A 25 9.00 -27.01 -9.73
CA ALA A 25 8.80 -27.86 -10.89
C ALA A 25 7.34 -28.33 -10.96
N VAL A 26 6.67 -28.06 -12.07
CA VAL A 26 5.32 -28.49 -12.38
C VAL A 26 5.32 -29.28 -13.68
N ALA A 27 4.21 -29.95 -14.02
CA ALA A 27 4.14 -30.81 -15.21
C ALA A 27 4.51 -30.06 -16.51
N GLU A 28 4.23 -28.77 -16.58
CA GLU A 28 4.49 -27.95 -17.77
C GLU A 28 5.88 -27.28 -17.79
N GLY A 29 6.72 -27.52 -16.79
CA GLY A 29 8.06 -26.92 -16.65
C GLY A 29 8.30 -26.38 -15.25
N GLU A 30 9.07 -25.29 -15.14
CA GLU A 30 9.37 -24.63 -13.86
C GLU A 30 8.68 -23.28 -13.78
N CYS A 31 8.18 -22.93 -12.60
CA CYS A 31 7.59 -21.63 -12.33
C CYS A 31 8.09 -21.05 -11.02
N ARG A 32 8.06 -19.72 -10.93
CA ARG A 32 8.27 -19.02 -9.67
C ARG A 32 7.00 -19.07 -8.85
N ALA A 33 7.15 -19.34 -7.54
CA ALA A 33 6.03 -19.35 -6.61
C ALA A 33 6.34 -18.51 -5.36
N LEU A 34 5.30 -18.07 -4.69
CA LEU A 34 5.37 -17.35 -3.43
C LEU A 34 4.55 -18.10 -2.38
N ALA A 35 5.16 -18.37 -1.24
CA ALA A 35 4.52 -18.91 -0.06
C ALA A 35 4.45 -17.85 1.04
N TYR A 36 3.39 -17.91 1.85
CA TYR A 36 3.27 -17.15 3.09
C TYR A 36 3.37 -18.14 4.28
N PRO A 37 4.56 -18.30 4.88
CA PRO A 37 4.77 -19.26 5.99
C PRO A 37 3.74 -19.16 7.12
N PRO A 38 3.25 -17.95 7.50
CA PRO A 38 2.20 -17.87 8.52
C PRO A 38 0.87 -18.55 8.15
N LEU A 39 0.61 -18.77 6.85
CA LEU A 39 -0.61 -19.44 6.38
C LEU A 39 -0.41 -20.91 6.05
N VAL A 40 0.71 -21.23 5.39
CA VAL A 40 0.88 -22.56 4.75
C VAL A 40 2.10 -23.34 5.28
N GLY A 41 2.79 -22.81 6.28
CA GLY A 41 4.09 -23.32 6.69
C GLY A 41 5.21 -22.87 5.76
N ARG A 42 6.47 -23.09 6.17
CA ARG A 42 7.64 -22.75 5.36
C ARG A 42 8.01 -23.92 4.44
N PRO A 43 7.83 -23.79 3.10
CA PRO A 43 8.20 -24.87 2.19
C PRO A 43 9.73 -25.06 2.14
N GLU A 44 10.16 -26.30 1.91
CA GLU A 44 11.56 -26.72 1.79
C GLU A 44 11.78 -27.41 0.45
N VAL A 45 13.04 -27.50 0.02
CA VAL A 45 13.42 -28.24 -1.22
C VAL A 45 12.99 -29.70 -1.08
N GLY A 46 12.30 -30.22 -2.09
CA GLY A 46 11.73 -31.56 -2.12
C GLY A 46 10.27 -31.64 -1.61
N ASP A 47 9.73 -30.57 -1.00
CA ASP A 47 8.32 -30.56 -0.63
C ASP A 47 7.41 -30.58 -1.88
N THR A 48 6.36 -31.35 -1.79
CA THR A 48 5.20 -31.21 -2.69
C THR A 48 4.36 -30.01 -2.28
N VAL A 49 4.03 -29.14 -3.23
CA VAL A 49 3.18 -27.96 -3.01
C VAL A 49 1.98 -27.95 -3.94
N LEU A 50 0.86 -27.47 -3.41
CA LEU A 50 -0.33 -27.15 -4.19
C LEU A 50 -0.30 -25.67 -4.57
N LEU A 51 -0.49 -25.37 -5.85
CA LEU A 51 -0.34 -24.03 -6.42
C LEU A 51 -1.64 -23.52 -7.03
N ASN A 52 -1.93 -22.23 -6.81
CA ASN A 52 -2.85 -21.44 -7.64
C ASN A 52 -2.02 -20.72 -8.71
N THR A 53 -2.18 -21.12 -9.96
CA THR A 53 -1.45 -20.58 -11.10
C THR A 53 -2.33 -19.71 -12.01
N THR A 54 -3.53 -19.34 -11.60
CA THR A 54 -4.52 -18.66 -12.44
C THR A 54 -3.98 -17.35 -13.01
N ALA A 55 -3.54 -16.46 -12.14
CA ALA A 55 -3.09 -15.13 -12.55
C ALA A 55 -1.78 -15.21 -13.35
N LEU A 56 -0.87 -16.13 -12.98
CA LEU A 56 0.36 -16.39 -13.75
C LEU A 56 0.03 -16.85 -15.19
N ALA A 57 -0.90 -17.80 -15.33
CA ALA A 57 -1.29 -18.30 -16.64
C ALA A 57 -2.01 -17.27 -17.53
N MET A 58 -2.64 -16.28 -16.93
CA MET A 58 -3.30 -15.17 -17.62
C MET A 58 -2.39 -13.97 -17.87
N GLY A 59 -1.12 -14.03 -17.45
CA GLY A 59 -0.20 -12.90 -17.55
C GLY A 59 -0.60 -11.69 -16.69
N LEU A 60 -1.38 -11.92 -15.64
CA LEU A 60 -1.81 -10.85 -14.74
C LEU A 60 -0.73 -10.54 -13.70
N GLY A 61 -0.75 -9.28 -13.22
CA GLY A 61 0.28 -8.71 -12.36
C GLY A 61 0.32 -9.25 -10.93
N THR A 62 0.78 -10.49 -10.76
CA THR A 62 1.11 -11.08 -9.44
C THR A 62 2.61 -11.11 -9.16
N GLY A 63 3.38 -10.15 -9.69
CA GLY A 63 4.83 -10.19 -9.62
C GLY A 63 5.47 -11.37 -10.37
N GLY A 64 4.69 -12.10 -11.19
CA GLY A 64 5.11 -13.31 -11.91
C GLY A 64 5.14 -14.56 -11.03
N TYR A 65 4.36 -14.60 -9.94
CA TYR A 65 4.30 -15.73 -9.02
C TYR A 65 3.03 -16.58 -9.21
N ALA A 66 3.21 -17.90 -9.11
CA ALA A 66 2.17 -18.79 -8.63
C ALA A 66 2.05 -18.65 -7.10
N MET A 67 0.85 -18.85 -6.54
CA MET A 67 0.67 -18.76 -5.08
C MET A 67 0.62 -20.16 -4.49
N VAL A 68 1.48 -20.43 -3.49
CA VAL A 68 1.44 -21.67 -2.72
C VAL A 68 0.19 -21.66 -1.83
N VAL A 69 -0.63 -22.69 -1.97
CA VAL A 69 -1.89 -22.84 -1.24
C VAL A 69 -1.73 -23.78 -0.03
N ALA A 70 -0.88 -24.79 -0.16
CA ALA A 70 -0.59 -25.75 0.89
C ALA A 70 0.70 -26.53 0.60
N VAL A 71 1.31 -27.06 1.67
CA VAL A 71 2.28 -28.15 1.66
C VAL A 71 1.56 -29.39 2.19
N PRO A 72 0.88 -30.20 1.34
CA PRO A 72 -0.10 -31.19 1.80
C PRO A 72 0.48 -32.27 2.73
N ASP A 73 1.73 -32.63 2.51
CA ASP A 73 2.41 -33.69 3.28
C ASP A 73 3.03 -33.17 4.59
N ARG A 74 3.02 -31.83 4.80
CA ARG A 74 3.61 -31.18 5.98
C ARG A 74 2.82 -29.92 6.35
N LEU A 75 1.64 -30.10 6.91
CA LEU A 75 0.78 -29.01 7.35
C LEU A 75 1.46 -28.19 8.47
N PRO A 76 1.23 -26.88 8.54
CA PRO A 76 1.70 -26.06 9.65
C PRO A 76 1.03 -26.46 10.96
N GLN A 77 1.66 -26.09 12.08
CA GLN A 77 1.04 -26.26 13.40
C GLN A 77 -0.22 -25.38 13.50
N ASP A 78 -1.17 -25.85 14.31
CA ASP A 78 -2.38 -25.08 14.60
C ASP A 78 -2.00 -23.71 15.20
N PRO A 79 -2.65 -22.63 14.78
CA PRO A 79 -2.40 -21.32 15.35
C PRO A 79 -2.79 -21.31 16.82
N SER A 80 -1.92 -20.75 17.67
CA SER A 80 -2.19 -20.56 19.09
C SER A 80 -2.09 -19.07 19.40
N GLY A 81 -3.09 -18.50 20.06
CA GLY A 81 -3.07 -17.10 20.47
C GLY A 81 -4.46 -16.49 20.54
N PRO A 82 -4.56 -15.29 21.11
CA PRO A 82 -5.80 -14.53 21.13
C PRO A 82 -6.12 -14.01 19.75
N GLY A 83 -7.38 -13.60 19.56
CA GLY A 83 -7.88 -12.99 18.34
C GLY A 83 -8.96 -13.79 17.67
N HIS A 84 -9.98 -13.08 17.17
CA HIS A 84 -11.09 -13.69 16.45
C HIS A 84 -11.47 -12.90 15.20
N LEU A 85 -10.63 -11.94 14.83
CA LEU A 85 -10.80 -11.15 13.60
C LEU A 85 -10.42 -12.03 12.40
N VAL A 86 -11.42 -12.43 11.60
CA VAL A 86 -11.22 -13.29 10.44
C VAL A 86 -10.94 -12.44 9.19
N LYS A 87 -9.80 -12.66 8.57
CA LYS A 87 -9.38 -12.05 7.30
C LYS A 87 -9.52 -13.05 6.14
N ALA A 88 -9.68 -12.55 4.92
CA ALA A 88 -10.06 -13.36 3.76
C ALA A 88 -11.27 -14.25 4.04
N ARG A 89 -12.28 -13.66 4.69
CA ARG A 89 -13.46 -14.35 5.27
C ARG A 89 -14.18 -15.23 4.25
N TYR A 90 -14.58 -16.40 4.73
CA TYR A 90 -15.35 -17.41 3.98
C TYR A 90 -14.61 -17.94 2.74
N THR A 91 -13.32 -17.76 2.65
CA THR A 91 -12.48 -18.44 1.67
C THR A 91 -11.73 -19.62 2.31
N PRO A 92 -11.24 -20.60 1.52
CA PRO A 92 -10.48 -21.73 2.06
C PRO A 92 -9.19 -21.35 2.80
N LEU A 93 -8.65 -20.15 2.56
CA LEU A 93 -7.44 -19.63 3.20
C LEU A 93 -7.75 -18.51 4.21
N GLN A 94 -8.99 -18.45 4.72
CA GLN A 94 -9.29 -17.50 5.78
C GLN A 94 -8.36 -17.70 6.98
N ALA A 95 -7.88 -16.60 7.53
CA ALA A 95 -6.97 -16.60 8.67
C ALA A 95 -7.54 -15.77 9.82
N THR A 96 -7.25 -16.17 11.06
CA THR A 96 -7.64 -15.43 12.25
C THR A 96 -6.45 -14.63 12.75
N VAL A 97 -6.68 -13.36 13.06
CA VAL A 97 -5.69 -12.43 13.59
C VAL A 97 -6.23 -11.71 14.82
N LEU A 98 -5.35 -11.10 15.61
CA LEU A 98 -5.75 -10.25 16.73
C LEU A 98 -5.95 -8.80 16.22
N GLY A 99 -7.17 -8.30 16.29
CA GLY A 99 -7.45 -6.88 16.02
C GLY A 99 -6.87 -5.99 17.12
N ALA A 100 -6.40 -4.81 16.74
CA ALA A 100 -5.77 -3.87 17.68
C ALA A 100 -6.72 -3.46 18.82
N ASP A 101 -8.01 -3.35 18.53
CA ASP A 101 -9.08 -2.92 19.43
C ASP A 101 -9.84 -4.07 20.08
N GLU A 102 -9.47 -5.35 19.82
CA GLU A 102 -10.08 -6.49 20.50
C GLU A 102 -9.77 -6.51 22.00
N GLN A 103 -10.67 -7.03 22.80
CA GLN A 103 -10.54 -7.12 24.26
C GLN A 103 -9.28 -7.89 24.71
N GLY A 104 -8.80 -8.84 23.93
CA GLY A 104 -7.56 -9.58 24.19
C GLY A 104 -6.29 -8.86 23.72
N SER A 105 -6.43 -7.69 23.09
CA SER A 105 -5.30 -6.91 22.61
C SER A 105 -4.67 -6.07 23.73
N PRO A 106 -3.33 -5.96 23.81
CA PRO A 106 -2.67 -5.04 24.73
C PRO A 106 -2.98 -3.55 24.43
N HIS A 107 -3.57 -3.28 23.26
CA HIS A 107 -3.91 -1.93 22.80
C HIS A 107 -5.39 -1.58 22.98
N HIS A 108 -6.19 -2.51 23.51
CA HIS A 108 -7.65 -2.33 23.68
C HIS A 108 -7.98 -1.03 24.41
N GLU A 109 -7.38 -0.80 25.58
CA GLU A 109 -7.69 0.37 26.40
C GLU A 109 -7.32 1.70 25.72
N ALA A 110 -6.25 1.73 24.92
CA ALA A 110 -5.85 2.91 24.16
C ALA A 110 -6.78 3.25 23.00
N LEU A 111 -7.48 2.23 22.47
CA LEU A 111 -8.36 2.38 21.30
C LEU A 111 -9.84 2.42 21.65
N ARG A 112 -10.24 1.93 22.81
CA ARG A 112 -11.64 1.78 23.21
C ARG A 112 -12.49 3.05 23.07
N GLU A 113 -11.93 4.18 23.49
CA GLU A 113 -12.60 5.50 23.47
C GLU A 113 -11.89 6.48 22.54
N ALA A 114 -10.90 6.02 21.74
CA ALA A 114 -10.18 6.89 20.82
C ALA A 114 -11.09 7.32 19.67
N ASP A 115 -11.20 8.62 19.42
CA ASP A 115 -12.09 9.22 18.42
C ASP A 115 -11.39 10.30 17.57
N SER A 116 -10.09 10.51 17.79
CA SER A 116 -9.31 11.52 17.07
C SER A 116 -7.87 11.02 16.83
N VAL A 117 -7.28 11.46 15.72
CA VAL A 117 -5.84 11.31 15.43
C VAL A 117 -5.06 12.59 15.74
N ASP A 118 -5.65 13.53 16.49
CA ASP A 118 -5.02 14.76 17.05
C ASP A 118 -4.36 15.63 15.96
N GLY A 119 -5.01 15.84 14.85
CA GLY A 119 -4.46 16.67 13.76
C GLY A 119 -3.30 16.02 12.99
N MET A 120 -3.08 14.72 13.14
CA MET A 120 -2.03 14.01 12.41
C MET A 120 -2.22 14.19 10.89
N PRO A 121 -1.19 14.57 10.13
CA PRO A 121 -1.23 14.54 8.68
C PRO A 121 -1.43 13.11 8.15
N VAL A 122 -2.37 12.94 7.23
CA VAL A 122 -2.68 11.67 6.59
C VAL A 122 -2.50 11.81 5.09
N VAL A 123 -1.38 11.30 4.57
CA VAL A 123 -1.10 11.31 3.12
C VAL A 123 -1.86 10.17 2.48
N VAL A 124 -2.76 10.48 1.55
CA VAL A 124 -3.58 9.50 0.86
C VAL A 124 -3.14 9.36 -0.59
N ALA A 125 -2.85 8.14 -1.03
CA ALA A 125 -2.45 7.82 -2.40
C ALA A 125 -3.25 6.64 -2.97
N ASP A 126 -3.42 6.60 -4.30
CA ASP A 126 -4.16 5.53 -4.98
C ASP A 126 -3.31 4.27 -5.24
N LEU A 127 -1.98 4.39 -5.24
CA LEU A 127 -1.07 3.30 -5.56
C LEU A 127 -0.06 3.04 -4.45
N HIS A 128 0.18 1.76 -4.18
CA HIS A 128 1.25 1.31 -3.28
C HIS A 128 2.64 1.85 -3.67
N SER A 129 2.91 1.99 -4.95
CA SER A 129 4.18 2.50 -5.47
C SER A 129 4.48 3.96 -5.10
N ALA A 130 3.49 4.71 -4.62
CA ALA A 130 3.70 6.06 -4.11
C ALA A 130 4.37 6.07 -2.71
N LEU A 131 4.17 5.03 -1.90
CA LEU A 131 4.65 4.96 -0.53
C LEU A 131 6.14 5.29 -0.38
N PRO A 132 7.09 4.63 -1.06
CA PRO A 132 8.50 4.95 -0.87
C PRO A 132 8.86 6.36 -1.34
N ALA A 133 8.21 6.89 -2.37
CA ALA A 133 8.46 8.26 -2.83
C ALA A 133 7.90 9.31 -1.84
N ILE A 134 6.73 9.08 -1.24
CA ILE A 134 6.18 9.91 -0.17
C ILE A 134 7.16 9.95 1.01
N LEU A 135 7.72 8.80 1.40
CA LEU A 135 8.71 8.73 2.48
C LEU A 135 9.99 9.50 2.13
N CYS A 136 10.47 9.43 0.88
CA CYS A 136 11.60 10.23 0.44
C CYS A 136 11.36 11.74 0.64
N GLY A 137 10.16 12.21 0.32
CA GLY A 137 9.79 13.61 0.51
C GLY A 137 9.66 14.00 1.99
N LEU A 138 9.08 13.13 2.82
CA LEU A 138 8.99 13.33 4.27
C LEU A 138 10.38 13.49 4.90
N TYR A 139 11.29 12.56 4.60
CA TYR A 139 12.61 12.53 5.22
C TYR A 139 13.61 13.54 4.64
N ALA A 140 13.35 14.08 3.43
CA ALA A 140 14.21 15.10 2.84
C ALA A 140 14.32 16.35 3.73
N ASP A 141 13.21 16.76 4.32
CA ASP A 141 13.13 18.01 5.08
C ASP A 141 13.00 17.79 6.60
N SER A 142 12.60 16.59 7.03
CA SER A 142 12.33 16.28 8.45
C SER A 142 12.79 14.86 8.81
N PRO A 143 14.08 14.65 8.97
CA PRO A 143 14.60 13.35 9.40
C PRO A 143 14.12 13.02 10.82
N GLY A 144 13.76 11.75 11.05
CA GLY A 144 13.31 11.26 12.36
C GLY A 144 11.80 11.27 12.60
N ILE A 145 11.00 11.75 11.64
CA ILE A 145 9.54 11.61 11.68
C ILE A 145 9.15 10.13 11.78
N ARG A 146 8.19 9.82 12.64
CA ARG A 146 7.62 8.48 12.76
C ARG A 146 6.46 8.31 11.77
N VAL A 147 6.63 7.48 10.76
CA VAL A 147 5.62 7.27 9.72
C VAL A 147 5.02 5.88 9.82
N ALA A 148 3.70 5.79 9.91
CA ALA A 148 2.97 4.53 9.78
C ALA A 148 2.40 4.38 8.36
N TYR A 149 2.47 3.17 7.81
CA TYR A 149 1.73 2.81 6.61
C TYR A 149 0.43 2.13 6.99
N VAL A 150 -0.70 2.71 6.62
CA VAL A 150 -2.03 2.12 6.79
C VAL A 150 -2.45 1.53 5.43
N MET A 151 -2.34 0.21 5.31
CA MET A 151 -2.66 -0.51 4.09
C MET A 151 -4.16 -0.75 4.01
N GLN A 152 -4.81 0.07 3.17
CA GLN A 152 -6.24 -0.04 2.90
C GLN A 152 -6.54 -1.32 2.11
N ASP A 153 -7.68 -1.93 2.38
CA ASP A 153 -8.13 -3.12 1.65
C ASP A 153 -8.40 -2.82 0.18
N GLY A 154 -7.71 -3.53 -0.69
CA GLY A 154 -7.90 -3.46 -2.14
C GLY A 154 -8.11 -4.85 -2.76
N GLY A 155 -8.33 -5.90 -1.94
CA GLY A 155 -8.53 -7.26 -2.43
C GLY A 155 -8.02 -8.35 -1.49
N ALA A 156 -8.18 -8.19 -0.18
CA ALA A 156 -7.74 -9.16 0.84
C ALA A 156 -6.24 -9.52 0.73
N LEU A 157 -5.40 -8.54 0.39
CA LEU A 157 -3.99 -8.75 0.12
C LEU A 157 -3.19 -8.88 1.42
N PRO A 158 -2.30 -9.89 1.55
CA PRO A 158 -1.33 -9.91 2.63
C PRO A 158 -0.27 -8.81 2.47
N ALA A 159 0.01 -8.04 3.52
CA ALA A 159 1.08 -7.05 3.53
C ALA A 159 2.45 -7.68 3.24
N TRP A 160 2.62 -8.95 3.57
CA TRP A 160 3.82 -9.76 3.29
C TRP A 160 4.17 -9.88 1.81
N PHE A 161 3.22 -9.64 0.90
CA PHE A 161 3.53 -9.59 -0.53
C PHE A 161 4.52 -8.47 -0.89
N SER A 162 4.55 -7.41 -0.09
CA SER A 162 5.35 -6.22 -0.38
C SER A 162 6.77 -6.31 0.19
N MET A 163 7.74 -6.67 -0.66
CA MET A 163 9.17 -6.52 -0.33
C MET A 163 9.55 -5.08 0.02
N SER A 164 8.91 -4.10 -0.61
CA SER A 164 9.17 -2.68 -0.31
C SER A 164 8.80 -2.36 1.13
N CYS A 165 7.60 -2.77 1.61
CA CYS A 165 7.23 -2.59 3.02
C CYS A 165 8.20 -3.29 3.96
N ALA A 166 8.57 -4.54 3.66
CA ALA A 166 9.52 -5.28 4.48
C ALA A 166 10.87 -4.55 4.58
N THR A 167 11.41 -4.06 3.46
CA THR A 167 12.67 -3.31 3.45
C THR A 167 12.55 -1.97 4.18
N LEU A 168 11.46 -1.22 3.97
CA LEU A 168 11.23 0.06 4.63
C LEU A 168 11.11 -0.12 6.15
N ARG A 169 10.48 -1.21 6.61
CA ARG A 169 10.43 -1.56 8.04
C ARG A 169 11.81 -1.91 8.59
N GLN A 170 12.59 -2.74 7.89
CA GLN A 170 13.94 -3.14 8.29
C GLN A 170 14.94 -1.98 8.32
N ARG A 171 14.65 -0.91 7.60
CA ARG A 171 15.47 0.31 7.52
C ARG A 171 14.93 1.45 8.41
N ASP A 172 13.95 1.16 9.27
CA ASP A 172 13.31 2.13 10.16
C ASP A 172 12.67 3.33 9.44
N TRP A 173 12.33 3.15 8.14
CA TRP A 173 11.58 4.13 7.36
C TRP A 173 10.08 4.10 7.65
N LEU A 174 9.60 3.05 8.27
CA LEU A 174 8.23 2.92 8.77
C LEU A 174 8.29 2.50 10.23
N CYS A 175 7.56 3.18 11.11
CA CYS A 175 7.39 2.76 12.50
C CYS A 175 6.45 1.55 12.62
N GLY A 176 5.60 1.30 11.62
CA GLY A 176 4.74 0.14 11.54
C GLY A 176 3.88 0.12 10.28
N VAL A 177 3.30 -1.06 10.02
CA VAL A 177 2.29 -1.30 8.99
C VAL A 177 1.00 -1.72 9.67
N VAL A 178 -0.09 -1.01 9.41
CA VAL A 178 -1.44 -1.37 9.84
C VAL A 178 -2.21 -1.90 8.65
N THR A 179 -2.79 -3.08 8.75
CA THR A 179 -3.67 -3.64 7.71
C THR A 179 -5.13 -3.51 8.11
N THR A 180 -5.98 -3.08 7.18
CA THR A 180 -7.39 -2.78 7.42
C THR A 180 -8.31 -3.61 6.53
N GLY A 181 -9.58 -3.71 6.90
CA GLY A 181 -10.57 -4.50 6.15
C GLY A 181 -10.22 -5.98 6.10
N GLN A 182 -10.18 -6.55 4.91
CA GLN A 182 -9.79 -7.94 4.67
C GLN A 182 -8.29 -8.11 4.35
N SER A 183 -7.54 -7.02 4.16
CA SER A 183 -6.08 -7.06 4.11
C SER A 183 -5.50 -7.42 5.48
N PHE A 184 -4.40 -8.16 5.51
CA PHE A 184 -3.80 -8.70 6.74
C PHE A 184 -2.28 -8.81 6.65
N GLY A 185 -1.64 -9.19 7.75
CA GLY A 185 -0.18 -9.40 7.83
C GLY A 185 0.62 -8.13 8.10
N GLY A 186 -0.04 -7.07 8.60
CA GLY A 186 0.63 -5.91 9.18
C GLY A 186 1.19 -6.17 10.58
N ASP A 187 1.91 -5.20 11.13
CA ASP A 187 2.34 -5.22 12.54
C ASP A 187 1.12 -5.07 13.47
N VAL A 188 0.07 -4.41 12.97
CA VAL A 188 -1.20 -4.17 13.64
C VAL A 188 -2.36 -4.44 12.68
N GLU A 189 -3.40 -5.11 13.17
CA GLU A 189 -4.57 -5.46 12.39
C GLU A 189 -5.79 -4.62 12.82
N ALA A 190 -6.59 -4.17 11.87
CA ALA A 190 -7.80 -3.40 12.13
C ALA A 190 -8.97 -3.83 11.24
N VAL A 191 -10.19 -3.67 11.75
CA VAL A 191 -11.43 -3.98 10.99
C VAL A 191 -11.70 -2.91 9.94
N THR A 192 -11.48 -1.65 10.29
CA THR A 192 -11.79 -0.50 9.43
C THR A 192 -10.58 0.41 9.25
N LEU A 193 -10.64 1.26 8.22
CA LEU A 193 -9.63 2.29 8.04
C LEU A 193 -9.59 3.27 9.22
N HIS A 194 -10.74 3.56 9.84
CA HIS A 194 -10.85 4.44 11.01
C HIS A 194 -10.04 3.89 12.18
N THR A 195 -10.29 2.64 12.59
CA THR A 195 -9.48 1.97 13.62
C THR A 195 -8.00 1.89 13.21
N GLY A 196 -7.71 1.68 11.93
CA GLY A 196 -6.34 1.66 11.42
C GLY A 196 -5.60 2.98 11.60
N LEU A 197 -6.27 4.11 11.35
CA LEU A 197 -5.71 5.45 11.58
C LEU A 197 -5.52 5.75 13.08
N LEU A 198 -6.49 5.38 13.91
CA LEU A 198 -6.38 5.48 15.37
C LEU A 198 -5.21 4.64 15.90
N ALA A 199 -5.05 3.41 15.39
CA ALA A 199 -3.93 2.54 15.76
C ALA A 199 -2.58 3.12 15.29
N ALA A 200 -2.50 3.71 14.11
CA ALA A 200 -1.30 4.41 13.64
C ALA A 200 -0.89 5.52 14.64
N ARG A 201 -1.85 6.31 15.10
CA ARG A 201 -1.61 7.41 16.07
C ARG A 201 -1.31 6.90 17.47
N HIS A 202 -2.22 6.11 18.04
CA HIS A 202 -2.21 5.81 19.50
C HIS A 202 -1.44 4.54 19.86
N VAL A 203 -1.23 3.62 18.91
CA VAL A 203 -0.49 2.38 19.13
C VAL A 203 0.94 2.47 18.60
N LEU A 204 1.09 2.91 17.33
CA LEU A 204 2.40 3.03 16.71
C LEU A 204 3.08 4.37 17.02
N GLY A 205 2.37 5.35 17.57
CA GLY A 205 2.89 6.68 17.87
C GLY A 205 3.39 7.40 16.62
N ALA A 206 2.66 7.26 15.52
CA ALA A 206 3.02 7.90 14.27
C ALA A 206 2.76 9.42 14.31
N ASP A 207 3.68 10.18 13.73
CA ASP A 207 3.53 11.61 13.48
C ASP A 207 2.78 11.86 12.16
N VAL A 208 2.94 10.95 11.20
CA VAL A 208 2.29 10.96 9.89
C VAL A 208 1.80 9.56 9.55
N ALA A 209 0.59 9.45 9.00
CA ALA A 209 0.13 8.22 8.36
C ALA A 209 0.16 8.35 6.83
N VAL A 210 0.60 7.30 6.14
CA VAL A 210 0.42 7.16 4.70
C VAL A 210 -0.62 6.08 4.45
N VAL A 211 -1.71 6.44 3.77
CA VAL A 211 -2.79 5.51 3.40
C VAL A 211 -2.71 5.21 1.92
N ALA A 212 -2.56 3.95 1.58
CA ALA A 212 -2.71 3.45 0.21
C ALA A 212 -3.14 1.98 0.24
N GLN A 213 -3.73 1.51 -0.86
CA GLN A 213 -3.97 0.07 -1.01
C GLN A 213 -2.64 -0.70 -1.12
N GLY A 214 -2.69 -2.02 -0.92
CA GLY A 214 -1.53 -2.89 -1.15
C GLY A 214 -1.13 -2.98 -2.63
N PRO A 215 -0.03 -3.70 -2.95
CA PRO A 215 0.42 -3.87 -4.33
C PRO A 215 -0.65 -4.46 -5.24
N GLY A 216 -0.80 -3.89 -6.44
CA GLY A 216 -1.77 -4.36 -7.44
C GLY A 216 -3.08 -3.57 -7.44
N ASN A 217 -3.20 -2.66 -8.42
CA ASN A 217 -4.42 -1.90 -8.64
C ASN A 217 -5.33 -2.65 -9.61
N LEU A 218 -6.55 -2.93 -9.18
CA LEU A 218 -7.58 -3.48 -10.05
C LEU A 218 -8.21 -2.35 -10.87
N GLY A 219 -8.46 -2.59 -12.16
CA GLY A 219 -9.08 -1.58 -13.01
C GLY A 219 -9.72 -2.17 -14.28
N THR A 220 -10.93 -1.72 -14.58
CA THR A 220 -11.71 -2.13 -15.76
C THR A 220 -11.65 -1.11 -16.90
N GLY A 221 -10.93 0.00 -16.71
CA GLY A 221 -10.82 1.09 -17.67
C GLY A 221 -11.99 2.07 -17.66
N THR A 222 -13.00 1.86 -16.81
CA THR A 222 -14.12 2.79 -16.63
C THR A 222 -13.82 3.80 -15.53
N ARG A 223 -14.63 4.86 -15.47
CA ARG A 223 -14.46 5.92 -14.45
C ARG A 223 -14.45 5.41 -13.02
N TRP A 224 -15.31 4.45 -12.69
CA TRP A 224 -15.52 3.96 -11.33
C TRP A 224 -14.87 2.60 -11.07
N GLY A 225 -14.52 1.87 -12.11
CA GLY A 225 -14.05 0.49 -12.02
C GLY A 225 -12.55 0.39 -11.73
N PHE A 226 -12.07 0.95 -10.63
CA PHE A 226 -10.70 0.79 -10.16
C PHE A 226 -10.65 0.80 -8.63
N SER A 227 -9.77 -0.02 -8.06
CA SER A 227 -9.70 -0.18 -6.59
C SER A 227 -9.20 1.08 -5.88
N GLY A 228 -8.34 1.88 -6.52
CA GLY A 228 -7.83 3.14 -5.97
C GLY A 228 -8.90 4.23 -5.77
N VAL A 229 -10.17 4.01 -6.17
CA VAL A 229 -11.30 4.90 -5.85
C VAL A 229 -11.45 5.08 -4.33
N ALA A 230 -11.10 4.07 -3.56
CA ALA A 230 -11.11 4.05 -2.11
C ALA A 230 -10.19 5.11 -1.45
N SER A 231 -9.24 5.72 -2.21
CA SER A 231 -8.47 6.86 -1.70
C SER A 231 -9.34 8.10 -1.40
N GLY A 232 -10.45 8.28 -2.12
CA GLY A 232 -11.43 9.32 -1.77
C GLY A 232 -12.16 9.04 -0.46
N GLU A 233 -12.46 7.78 -0.16
CA GLU A 233 -13.04 7.35 1.12
C GLU A 233 -12.04 7.53 2.27
N ALA A 234 -10.74 7.31 2.00
CA ALA A 234 -9.68 7.52 2.97
C ALA A 234 -9.54 9.00 3.39
N VAL A 235 -9.75 9.94 2.47
CA VAL A 235 -9.82 11.38 2.79
C VAL A 235 -10.95 11.64 3.81
N ASN A 236 -12.14 11.05 3.59
CA ASN A 236 -13.27 11.23 4.49
C ASN A 236 -12.98 10.63 5.88
N ALA A 237 -12.41 9.42 5.92
CA ALA A 237 -12.04 8.76 7.18
C ALA A 237 -11.02 9.58 7.99
N ALA A 238 -9.98 10.11 7.33
CA ALA A 238 -8.99 10.97 7.98
C ALA A 238 -9.63 12.25 8.55
N ALA A 239 -10.51 12.90 7.79
CA ALA A 239 -11.18 14.12 8.21
C ALA A 239 -12.15 13.90 9.38
N VAL A 240 -12.91 12.78 9.36
CA VAL A 240 -13.84 12.42 10.46
C VAL A 240 -13.11 12.24 11.78
N LEU A 241 -11.89 11.72 11.75
CA LEU A 241 -11.05 11.53 12.92
C LEU A 241 -10.20 12.77 13.27
N ALA A 242 -10.60 13.96 12.81
CA ALA A 242 -9.87 15.21 13.04
C ALA A 242 -8.39 15.16 12.59
N GLY A 243 -8.06 14.35 11.58
CA GLY A 243 -6.76 14.36 10.90
C GLY A 243 -6.69 15.46 9.85
N ARG A 244 -5.50 15.67 9.28
CA ARG A 244 -5.25 16.60 8.17
C ARG A 244 -5.01 15.79 6.89
N PRO A 245 -6.05 15.58 6.03
CA PRO A 245 -5.88 14.80 4.81
C PRO A 245 -5.04 15.55 3.78
N VAL A 246 -3.98 14.90 3.29
CA VAL A 246 -3.11 15.36 2.20
C VAL A 246 -3.31 14.41 1.02
N ALA A 247 -3.90 14.90 -0.07
CA ALA A 247 -4.17 14.10 -1.26
C ALA A 247 -2.97 14.13 -2.20
N ALA A 248 -2.31 12.99 -2.32
CA ALA A 248 -1.22 12.77 -3.29
C ALA A 248 -1.82 12.47 -4.66
N LEU A 249 -1.60 13.35 -5.62
CA LEU A 249 -2.04 13.13 -6.99
C LEU A 249 -1.20 12.06 -7.67
N ARG A 250 -1.84 11.25 -8.50
CA ARG A 250 -1.15 10.42 -9.48
C ARG A 250 -0.93 11.26 -10.74
N VAL A 251 0.31 11.71 -10.95
CA VAL A 251 0.74 12.46 -12.13
C VAL A 251 1.74 11.61 -12.90
N SER A 252 1.62 11.52 -14.21
CA SER A 252 2.56 10.76 -15.04
C SER A 252 2.79 11.46 -16.37
N GLU A 253 4.04 11.49 -16.81
CA GLU A 253 4.43 11.88 -18.16
C GLU A 253 4.73 10.65 -19.04
N GLY A 254 5.15 9.54 -18.41
CA GLY A 254 5.55 8.30 -19.07
C GLY A 254 4.43 7.28 -19.30
N ASP A 255 3.19 7.50 -18.86
CA ASP A 255 2.11 6.52 -19.06
C ASP A 255 1.61 6.55 -20.52
N ARG A 256 1.55 5.37 -21.14
CA ARG A 256 1.09 5.25 -22.55
C ARG A 256 -0.41 5.47 -22.73
N ARG A 257 -1.17 5.46 -21.64
CA ARG A 257 -2.63 5.62 -21.65
C ARG A 257 -2.96 7.09 -21.43
N GLU A 258 -3.52 7.75 -22.41
CA GLU A 258 -3.85 9.18 -22.40
C GLU A 258 -4.57 9.63 -21.11
N ARG A 259 -5.51 8.81 -20.61
CA ARG A 259 -6.25 9.11 -19.36
C ARG A 259 -5.40 9.17 -18.09
N HIS A 260 -4.12 8.83 -18.17
CA HIS A 260 -3.16 8.89 -17.06
C HIS A 260 -2.00 9.86 -17.33
N VAL A 261 -1.98 10.53 -18.49
CA VAL A 261 -1.00 11.57 -18.80
C VAL A 261 -1.41 12.87 -18.09
N GLY A 262 -0.45 13.52 -17.42
CA GLY A 262 -0.74 14.61 -16.49
C GLY A 262 -1.42 14.04 -15.23
N VAL A 263 -2.43 14.72 -14.71
CA VAL A 263 -3.22 14.24 -13.56
C VAL A 263 -4.12 13.09 -13.99
N SER A 264 -3.89 11.90 -13.41
CA SER A 264 -4.66 10.70 -13.71
C SER A 264 -6.16 10.92 -13.46
N HIS A 265 -7.00 10.38 -14.36
CA HIS A 265 -8.46 10.33 -14.13
C HIS A 265 -8.84 9.61 -12.83
N HIS A 266 -7.98 8.75 -12.30
CA HIS A 266 -8.16 8.12 -10.98
C HIS A 266 -8.18 9.17 -9.87
N SER A 267 -7.16 10.05 -9.82
CA SER A 267 -7.12 11.14 -8.83
C SER A 267 -8.29 12.10 -8.98
N LEU A 268 -8.62 12.49 -10.22
CA LEU A 268 -9.77 13.36 -10.49
C LEU A 268 -11.12 12.71 -10.08
N THR A 269 -11.23 11.39 -10.17
CA THR A 269 -12.44 10.68 -9.73
C THR A 269 -12.47 10.53 -8.21
N ALA A 270 -11.40 10.00 -7.61
CA ALA A 270 -11.34 9.72 -6.18
C ALA A 270 -11.47 11.02 -5.36
N TYR A 271 -10.66 12.01 -5.67
CA TYR A 271 -10.69 13.28 -4.92
C TYR A 271 -11.80 14.21 -5.38
N GLY A 272 -12.10 14.30 -6.66
CA GLY A 272 -13.12 15.21 -7.17
C GLY A 272 -14.57 14.74 -6.97
N ARG A 273 -14.80 13.43 -6.74
CA ARG A 273 -16.16 12.86 -6.67
C ARG A 273 -16.45 12.05 -5.42
N VAL A 274 -15.47 11.31 -4.89
CA VAL A 274 -15.67 10.41 -3.74
C VAL A 274 -15.30 11.09 -2.43
N ALA A 275 -14.21 11.84 -2.39
CA ALA A 275 -13.87 12.65 -1.23
C ALA A 275 -14.94 13.73 -1.03
N LEU A 276 -15.64 13.67 0.10
CA LEU A 276 -16.67 14.65 0.50
C LEU A 276 -16.09 15.70 1.44
N ALA A 277 -15.13 15.32 2.27
CA ALA A 277 -14.38 16.24 3.13
C ALA A 277 -13.29 16.99 2.34
N PRO A 278 -12.96 18.24 2.74
CA PRO A 278 -11.82 18.94 2.17
C PRO A 278 -10.49 18.24 2.47
N ALA A 279 -9.55 18.35 1.56
CA ALA A 279 -8.18 17.90 1.71
C ALA A 279 -7.22 18.95 1.13
N GLN A 280 -5.95 18.88 1.50
CA GLN A 280 -4.87 19.61 0.83
C GLN A 280 -4.37 18.77 -0.34
N VAL A 281 -4.71 19.19 -1.56
CA VAL A 281 -4.30 18.51 -2.79
C VAL A 281 -2.95 19.06 -3.21
N VAL A 282 -1.94 18.22 -3.17
CA VAL A 282 -0.56 18.63 -3.48
C VAL A 282 -0.31 18.58 -4.97
N VAL A 283 0.10 19.73 -5.52
CA VAL A 283 0.52 19.92 -6.91
C VAL A 283 2.01 20.25 -6.90
N PRO A 284 2.87 19.43 -7.52
CA PRO A 284 4.30 19.73 -7.61
C PRO A 284 4.54 20.93 -8.52
N ASP A 285 5.47 21.80 -8.16
CA ASP A 285 5.88 22.94 -9.01
C ASP A 285 6.81 22.46 -10.13
N LEU A 286 6.24 21.76 -11.09
CA LEU A 286 6.96 21.27 -12.26
C LEU A 286 7.15 22.38 -13.29
N PRO A 287 8.33 22.44 -13.94
CA PRO A 287 8.62 23.46 -14.96
C PRO A 287 7.91 23.18 -16.30
N GLY A 288 7.87 24.18 -17.14
CA GLY A 288 7.47 24.08 -18.55
C GLY A 288 6.00 23.82 -18.79
N GLY A 289 5.68 23.40 -20.02
CA GLY A 289 4.29 23.17 -20.46
C GLY A 289 3.61 22.02 -19.75
N PHE A 290 4.35 20.95 -19.40
CA PHE A 290 3.79 19.83 -18.65
C PHE A 290 3.34 20.25 -17.26
N GLY A 291 4.17 21.01 -16.52
CA GLY A 291 3.80 21.53 -15.21
C GLY A 291 2.58 22.46 -15.27
N ALA A 292 2.48 23.29 -16.32
CA ALA A 292 1.31 24.15 -16.53
C ALA A 292 0.02 23.32 -16.75
N ALA A 293 0.10 22.27 -17.56
CA ALA A 293 -1.03 21.35 -17.79
C ALA A 293 -1.46 20.62 -16.51
N VAL A 294 -0.51 20.17 -15.68
CA VAL A 294 -0.80 19.52 -14.40
C VAL A 294 -1.55 20.49 -13.45
N ARG A 295 -1.10 21.75 -13.36
CA ARG A 295 -1.77 22.78 -12.55
C ARG A 295 -3.19 23.06 -13.05
N GLU A 296 -3.38 23.17 -14.36
CA GLU A 296 -4.69 23.39 -14.97
C GLU A 296 -5.65 22.20 -14.68
N GLN A 297 -5.19 20.98 -14.87
CA GLN A 297 -5.99 19.78 -14.58
C GLN A 297 -6.36 19.67 -13.10
N ALA A 298 -5.43 19.96 -12.19
CA ALA A 298 -5.64 19.92 -10.75
C ALA A 298 -6.61 21.03 -10.27
N ALA A 299 -6.71 22.15 -10.98
CA ALA A 299 -7.63 23.26 -10.64
C ALA A 299 -9.09 22.82 -10.57
N ALA A 300 -9.50 21.75 -11.27
CA ALA A 300 -10.84 21.18 -11.17
C ALA A 300 -11.18 20.66 -9.76
N LEU A 301 -10.18 20.40 -8.92
CA LEU A 301 -10.35 19.94 -7.53
C LEU A 301 -10.53 21.11 -6.53
N ALA A 302 -10.23 22.34 -6.93
CA ALA A 302 -10.28 23.54 -6.08
C ALA A 302 -11.71 23.89 -5.58
N THR A 303 -12.75 23.33 -6.19
CA THR A 303 -14.14 23.53 -5.75
C THR A 303 -14.43 22.97 -4.36
N ARG A 304 -13.62 22.03 -3.88
CA ARG A 304 -13.79 21.35 -2.59
C ARG A 304 -12.53 21.33 -1.76
N HIS A 305 -11.37 21.28 -2.40
CA HIS A 305 -10.10 21.08 -1.79
C HIS A 305 -9.22 22.34 -1.86
N GLU A 306 -8.29 22.45 -0.94
CA GLU A 306 -7.20 23.42 -1.01
C GLU A 306 -6.12 22.89 -1.96
N ILE A 307 -5.78 23.64 -2.99
CA ILE A 307 -4.67 23.31 -3.90
C ILE A 307 -3.39 23.89 -3.34
N VAL A 308 -2.43 23.04 -3.02
CA VAL A 308 -1.14 23.44 -2.44
C VAL A 308 -0.04 23.18 -3.47
N THR A 309 0.61 24.23 -3.93
CA THR A 309 1.78 24.11 -4.82
C THR A 309 3.03 23.91 -3.98
N VAL A 310 3.79 22.84 -4.26
CA VAL A 310 4.97 22.44 -3.48
C VAL A 310 6.22 22.47 -4.36
N PRO A 311 7.30 23.19 -3.93
CA PRO A 311 8.59 23.18 -4.63
C PRO A 311 9.18 21.77 -4.71
N VAL A 312 9.80 21.47 -5.85
CA VAL A 312 10.37 20.13 -6.12
C VAL A 312 11.89 20.07 -6.00
N ASP A 313 12.54 21.19 -5.66
CA ASP A 313 14.00 21.27 -5.53
C ASP A 313 14.52 20.24 -4.52
N GLY A 314 15.56 19.51 -4.91
CA GLY A 314 16.17 18.46 -4.09
C GLY A 314 15.39 17.15 -4.00
N LEU A 315 14.11 17.08 -4.45
CA LEU A 315 13.32 15.83 -4.37
C LEU A 315 13.86 14.72 -5.27
N HIS A 316 14.43 15.06 -6.43
CA HIS A 316 15.06 14.06 -7.30
C HIS A 316 16.23 13.34 -6.59
N GLU A 317 17.08 14.10 -5.91
CA GLU A 317 18.19 13.51 -5.14
C GLU A 317 17.68 12.67 -3.94
N ALA A 318 16.65 13.16 -3.25
CA ALA A 318 16.00 12.39 -2.18
C ALA A 318 15.42 11.07 -2.70
N LEU A 319 14.81 11.06 -3.89
CA LEU A 319 14.26 9.86 -4.53
C LEU A 319 15.35 8.86 -4.92
N LYS A 320 16.52 9.33 -5.40
CA LYS A 320 17.68 8.47 -5.68
C LYS A 320 18.24 7.80 -4.43
N ALA A 321 18.12 8.44 -3.27
CA ALA A 321 18.53 7.90 -1.98
C ALA A 321 17.53 6.89 -1.37
N SER A 322 16.44 6.57 -2.06
CA SER A 322 15.44 5.60 -1.59
C SER A 322 16.08 4.24 -1.26
N PRO A 323 15.79 3.64 -0.08
CA PRO A 323 16.31 2.33 0.27
C PRO A 323 15.69 1.18 -0.54
N VAL A 324 14.66 1.48 -1.33
CA VAL A 324 13.98 0.52 -2.21
C VAL A 324 13.95 1.03 -3.65
N ARG A 325 13.94 0.11 -4.60
CA ARG A 325 13.80 0.45 -6.00
C ARG A 325 12.43 1.10 -6.24
N LEU A 326 12.43 2.33 -6.77
CA LEU A 326 11.22 3.00 -7.20
C LEU A 326 10.75 2.42 -8.54
N SER A 327 9.50 1.98 -8.58
CA SER A 327 8.88 1.47 -9.80
C SER A 327 7.37 1.62 -9.73
N THR A 328 6.76 2.13 -10.78
CA THR A 328 5.30 2.24 -10.94
C THR A 328 4.88 1.73 -12.31
N MET A 329 3.94 0.78 -12.36
CA MET A 329 3.43 0.21 -13.62
C MET A 329 4.55 -0.24 -14.59
N GLY A 330 5.66 -0.77 -14.05
CA GLY A 330 6.83 -1.23 -14.81
C GLY A 330 7.83 -0.13 -15.19
N ARG A 331 7.57 1.16 -14.86
CA ARG A 331 8.47 2.27 -15.13
C ARG A 331 9.27 2.63 -13.87
N GLY A 332 10.59 2.83 -14.04
CA GLY A 332 11.51 3.27 -12.99
C GLY A 332 11.48 4.80 -12.77
N LEU A 333 12.38 5.26 -11.89
CA LEU A 333 12.45 6.68 -11.51
C LEU A 333 12.64 7.60 -12.72
N GLU A 334 13.60 7.31 -13.60
CA GLU A 334 13.91 8.15 -14.75
C GLU A 334 12.90 8.00 -15.90
N GLU A 335 12.13 6.92 -15.93
CA GLU A 335 11.10 6.67 -16.94
C GLU A 335 9.77 7.36 -16.65
N ASP A 336 9.53 7.74 -15.39
CA ASP A 336 8.31 8.45 -14.97
C ASP A 336 8.60 9.34 -13.76
N LEU A 337 9.58 10.23 -13.88
CA LEU A 337 10.03 11.10 -12.79
C LEU A 337 8.89 11.92 -12.21
N ALA A 338 7.97 12.40 -13.04
CA ALA A 338 6.83 13.20 -12.62
C ALA A 338 5.96 12.49 -11.58
N TYR A 339 5.78 11.17 -11.71
CA TYR A 339 5.02 10.38 -10.74
C TYR A 339 5.68 10.35 -9.35
N PHE A 340 6.99 10.10 -9.31
CA PHE A 340 7.70 9.98 -8.05
C PHE A 340 7.92 11.33 -7.38
N VAL A 341 8.22 12.37 -8.15
CA VAL A 341 8.35 13.74 -7.64
C VAL A 341 7.03 14.26 -7.08
N THR A 342 5.90 13.98 -7.73
CA THR A 342 4.57 14.37 -7.22
C THR A 342 4.27 13.67 -5.89
N SER A 343 4.57 12.37 -5.80
CA SER A 343 4.40 11.61 -4.57
C SER A 343 5.31 12.14 -3.44
N ALA A 344 6.57 12.46 -3.76
CA ALA A 344 7.51 13.04 -2.80
C ALA A 344 7.10 14.45 -2.35
N ALA A 345 6.55 15.27 -3.26
CA ALA A 345 6.01 16.58 -2.90
C ALA A 345 4.87 16.48 -1.88
N ALA A 346 4.01 15.45 -1.97
CA ALA A 346 2.97 15.20 -0.97
C ALA A 346 3.59 14.83 0.41
N GLY A 347 4.66 14.06 0.41
CA GLY A 347 5.43 13.77 1.63
C GLY A 347 6.05 15.02 2.24
N ARG A 348 6.72 15.84 1.43
CA ARG A 348 7.30 17.14 1.84
C ARG A 348 6.25 18.05 2.47
N HIS A 349 5.08 18.16 1.83
CA HIS A 349 4.00 18.96 2.37
C HIS A 349 3.51 18.42 3.71
N ALA A 350 3.33 17.11 3.84
CA ALA A 350 2.91 16.52 5.11
C ALA A 350 3.93 16.79 6.24
N ALA A 351 5.23 16.78 5.95
CA ALA A 351 6.28 17.15 6.91
C ALA A 351 6.14 18.60 7.38
N SER A 352 5.85 19.54 6.48
CA SER A 352 5.67 20.96 6.82
C SER A 352 4.47 21.22 7.74
N LEU A 353 3.53 20.28 7.83
CA LEU A 353 2.39 20.38 8.72
C LEU A 353 2.71 20.00 10.18
N LEU A 354 3.89 19.48 10.47
CA LEU A 354 4.32 19.10 11.81
C LEU A 354 5.03 20.22 12.56
N SER A 355 5.41 21.28 11.84
CA SER A 355 6.09 22.47 12.36
C SER A 355 5.12 23.49 12.97
#